data_88afa43dc5d08b1dcd92ba957f41e7d9
#
_entry.id   88afa43dc5d08b1dcd92ba957f41e7d9
#
_cell.length_a   1.000
_cell.length_b   1.000
_cell.length_c   1.000
_cell.angle_alpha   90.00
_cell.angle_beta   90.00
_cell.angle_gamma   90.00
#
_symmetry.space_group_name_H-M   'P 1'
#
loop_
_entity.id
_entity.type
_entity.pdbx_description
1 polymer ?
#
loop_
_entity_poly.entity_id
_entity_poly.type
_entity_poly.pdbx_seq_one_letter_code
_entity_poly.pdbx_strand_id
1 'polypeptide(L)'
;MEVRKNKKRDYEREGYVTDACPSFLNGTNRRSIIMKYQVQENCLTIYLPREVDHHNAEAMKREADKIIEKDHIKYIIFDFADTDFMDSSGIGVIMGRYKTICLIGGEIWAVHANKRIRKILTLSGMTKIMQIYEEEKE
;
A
#
# COMPACT_ATOMS: atom_id res chain seq x y z
N MET A 1 -18.87 -5.49 -2.77
CA MET A 1 -18.05 -6.13 -3.77
C MET A 1 -17.86 -5.25 -4.95
N GLU A 2 -18.93 -4.80 -5.50
CA GLU A 2 -18.81 -3.94 -6.65
C GLU A 2 -18.15 -2.64 -6.32
N VAL A 3 -18.35 -2.19 -5.10
CA VAL A 3 -17.74 -0.96 -4.68
C VAL A 3 -16.23 -1.08 -4.75
N ARG A 4 -15.71 -2.23 -4.37
CA ARG A 4 -14.27 -2.42 -4.40
C ARG A 4 -13.74 -2.39 -5.81
N LYS A 5 -14.43 -3.05 -6.73
CA LYS A 5 -13.99 -3.03 -8.10
C LYS A 5 -14.03 -1.64 -8.67
N ASN A 6 -15.07 -0.91 -8.31
CA ASN A 6 -15.17 0.45 -8.80
C ASN A 6 -14.04 1.29 -8.27
N LYS A 7 -13.68 1.10 -7.02
CA LYS A 7 -12.60 1.87 -6.44
C LYS A 7 -11.29 1.56 -7.14
N LYS A 8 -11.07 0.29 -7.46
CA LYS A 8 -9.86 -0.05 -8.17
C LYS A 8 -9.81 0.63 -9.52
N ARG A 9 -10.93 0.59 -10.23
CA ARG A 9 -10.97 1.22 -11.53
C ARG A 9 -10.77 2.72 -11.44
N ASP A 10 -11.39 3.33 -10.44
CA ASP A 10 -11.22 4.75 -10.24
C ASP A 10 -9.78 5.08 -9.96
N TYR A 11 -9.18 4.29 -9.12
CA TYR A 11 -7.80 4.47 -8.77
C TYR A 11 -6.92 4.42 -10.01
N GLU A 12 -7.15 3.44 -10.86
CA GLU A 12 -6.35 3.30 -12.06
C GLU A 12 -6.63 4.40 -13.06
N ARG A 13 -7.88 4.78 -13.18
CA ARG A 13 -8.23 5.84 -14.11
C ARG A 13 -7.66 7.15 -13.69
N GLU A 14 -7.62 7.39 -12.40
CA GLU A 14 -7.09 8.64 -11.92
C GLU A 14 -5.60 8.62 -11.81
N GLY A 15 -4.99 7.50 -12.09
CA GLY A 15 -3.57 7.47 -12.20
C GLY A 15 -2.81 7.31 -10.92
N TYR A 16 -3.44 6.85 -9.88
CA TYR A 16 -2.72 6.66 -8.64
C TYR A 16 -1.61 5.66 -8.82
N VAL A 17 -1.84 4.66 -9.65
CA VAL A 17 -0.83 3.64 -9.86
C VAL A 17 -0.14 3.86 -11.18
N THR A 18 -0.91 3.90 -12.24
CA THR A 18 -0.33 3.88 -13.57
C THR A 18 0.28 5.20 -13.93
N ASP A 19 -0.41 6.27 -13.60
CA ASP A 19 0.09 7.58 -13.93
C ASP A 19 1.16 8.02 -12.99
N ALA A 20 1.46 7.18 -12.03
CA ALA A 20 2.56 7.50 -11.16
C ALA A 20 3.81 7.77 -11.95
N CYS A 21 3.99 7.03 -13.01
CA CYS A 21 5.20 7.21 -13.79
C CYS A 21 5.34 8.62 -14.29
N PRO A 22 4.33 9.19 -14.92
CA PRO A 22 4.46 10.57 -15.33
C PRO A 22 4.70 11.51 -14.16
N SER A 23 4.02 11.24 -13.08
CA SER A 23 4.21 12.06 -11.89
C SER A 23 5.64 12.02 -11.44
N PHE A 24 6.25 10.87 -11.56
CA PHE A 24 7.63 10.73 -11.15
C PHE A 24 8.51 11.67 -11.93
N LEU A 25 8.23 11.84 -13.19
CA LEU A 25 9.03 12.70 -14.02
C LEU A 25 8.99 14.12 -13.53
N ASN A 26 7.96 14.46 -12.81
CA ASN A 26 7.83 15.81 -12.28
C ASN A 26 8.35 15.92 -10.86
N GLY A 27 9.07 14.91 -10.41
CA GLY A 27 9.67 14.99 -9.10
C GLY A 27 8.76 14.64 -7.97
N THR A 28 7.59 14.15 -8.26
CA THR A 28 6.69 13.75 -7.19
C THR A 28 6.99 12.34 -6.70
N ASN A 29 7.77 11.61 -7.47
CA ASN A 29 8.17 10.29 -7.04
C ASN A 29 9.18 10.45 -5.92
N ARG A 30 8.82 9.95 -4.75
CA ARG A 30 9.68 10.06 -3.59
C ARG A 30 10.39 8.76 -3.39
N ARG A 31 11.64 8.83 -3.10
CA ARG A 31 12.42 7.65 -2.84
C ARG A 31 13.24 7.89 -1.62
N SER A 32 13.03 7.10 -0.61
CA SER A 32 13.89 7.12 0.54
C SER A 32 14.82 5.91 0.44
N ILE A 33 15.79 5.86 1.31
CA ILE A 33 16.68 4.72 1.36
C ILE A 33 15.89 3.47 1.73
N ILE A 34 14.79 3.67 2.42
CA ILE A 34 14.05 2.59 3.03
C ILE A 34 12.97 2.05 2.12
N MET A 35 12.26 2.94 1.44
CA MET A 35 11.15 2.45 0.62
C MET A 35 10.84 3.45 -0.47
N LYS A 36 10.21 2.94 -1.52
CA LYS A 36 9.71 3.78 -2.58
C LYS A 36 8.25 4.08 -2.31
N TYR A 37 7.84 5.30 -2.59
CA TYR A 37 6.46 5.66 -2.34
C TYR A 37 6.09 6.85 -3.21
N GLN A 38 4.80 7.09 -3.28
CA GLN A 38 4.26 8.21 -4.03
C GLN A 38 3.11 8.79 -3.24
N VAL A 39 3.04 10.11 -3.19
CA VAL A 39 1.92 10.78 -2.55
C VAL A 39 1.19 11.56 -3.62
N GLN A 40 -0.11 11.39 -3.66
CA GLN A 40 -0.96 12.15 -4.57
C GLN A 40 -2.19 12.56 -3.80
N GLU A 41 -2.29 13.86 -3.55
CA GLU A 41 -3.34 14.40 -2.71
C GLU A 41 -3.27 13.73 -1.34
N ASN A 42 -4.31 13.10 -0.88
CA ASN A 42 -4.28 12.46 0.42
C ASN A 42 -4.12 10.95 0.33
N CYS A 43 -3.56 10.47 -0.76
CA CYS A 43 -3.36 9.05 -0.99
C CYS A 43 -1.88 8.74 -1.03
N LEU A 44 -1.46 7.79 -0.22
CA LEU A 44 -0.07 7.34 -0.17
C LEU A 44 0.01 5.95 -0.77
N THR A 45 0.82 5.79 -1.80
CA THR A 45 1.09 4.48 -2.36
C THR A 45 2.48 4.07 -1.94
N ILE A 46 2.59 2.91 -1.30
CA ILE A 46 3.87 2.38 -0.85
C ILE A 46 4.21 1.18 -1.72
N TYR A 47 5.36 1.26 -2.39
CA TYR A 47 5.82 0.16 -3.23
C TYR A 47 6.72 -0.70 -2.37
N LEU A 48 6.19 -1.83 -1.93
CA LEU A 48 6.90 -2.67 -0.98
C LEU A 48 8.06 -3.38 -1.65
N PRO A 49 9.14 -3.59 -0.91
CA PRO A 49 10.30 -4.26 -1.47
C PRO A 49 10.05 -5.74 -1.62
N ARG A 50 11.04 -6.43 -2.15
CA ARG A 50 10.93 -7.84 -2.41
C ARG A 50 10.60 -8.63 -1.16
N GLU A 51 11.20 -8.25 -0.05
CA GLU A 51 10.93 -8.90 1.22
C GLU A 51 10.60 -7.84 2.25
N VAL A 52 9.54 -8.09 3.00
CA VAL A 52 9.16 -7.21 4.09
C VAL A 52 9.27 -8.03 5.36
N ASP A 53 10.32 -7.80 6.11
CA ASP A 53 10.62 -8.61 7.26
C ASP A 53 11.08 -7.73 8.42
N HIS A 54 11.56 -8.37 9.48
CA HIS A 54 11.91 -7.62 10.68
C HIS A 54 13.12 -6.72 10.46
N HIS A 55 13.89 -6.92 9.40
CA HIS A 55 15.04 -6.08 9.14
C HIS A 55 14.64 -4.70 8.65
N ASN A 56 13.57 -4.62 7.86
CA ASN A 56 13.19 -3.34 7.28
C ASN A 56 11.85 -2.82 7.79
N ALA A 57 11.12 -3.62 8.56
CA ALA A 57 9.78 -3.24 8.94
C ALA A 57 9.75 -2.00 9.82
N GLU A 58 10.64 -1.93 10.79
CA GLU A 58 10.60 -0.82 11.73
C GLU A 58 10.87 0.49 11.03
N ALA A 59 11.85 0.50 10.14
CA ALA A 59 12.18 1.70 9.39
C ALA A 59 11.03 2.11 8.49
N MET A 60 10.37 1.13 7.90
CA MET A 60 9.24 1.43 7.02
C MET A 60 8.08 2.03 7.82
N LYS A 61 7.86 1.53 9.02
CA LYS A 61 6.81 2.09 9.88
C LYS A 61 7.07 3.56 10.16
N ARG A 62 8.28 3.87 10.55
CA ARG A 62 8.61 5.25 10.89
C ARG A 62 8.49 6.16 9.70
N GLU A 63 8.96 5.69 8.56
CA GLU A 63 8.89 6.49 7.36
C GLU A 63 7.45 6.74 6.94
N ALA A 64 6.64 5.70 6.98
CA ALA A 64 5.24 5.84 6.60
C ALA A 64 4.50 6.77 7.55
N ASP A 65 4.77 6.66 8.84
CA ASP A 65 4.09 7.51 9.80
C ASP A 65 4.42 8.97 9.58
N LYS A 66 5.67 9.26 9.23
CA LYS A 66 6.05 10.64 8.94
C LYS A 66 5.28 11.18 7.75
N ILE A 67 5.16 10.37 6.72
CA ILE A 67 4.47 10.80 5.52
C ILE A 67 2.98 10.99 5.81
N ILE A 68 2.40 10.08 6.56
CA ILE A 68 0.98 10.17 6.87
C ILE A 68 0.68 11.47 7.59
N GLU A 69 1.52 11.81 8.53
CA GLU A 69 1.29 13.03 9.30
C GLU A 69 1.56 14.27 8.47
N LYS A 70 2.67 14.26 7.74
CA LYS A 70 3.08 15.44 7.00
C LYS A 70 2.12 15.78 5.87
N ASP A 71 1.66 14.78 5.16
CA ASP A 71 0.84 15.00 3.99
C ASP A 71 -0.63 14.74 4.23
N HIS A 72 -1.02 14.56 5.49
CA HIS A 72 -2.43 14.38 5.84
C HIS A 72 -3.06 13.25 5.05
N ILE A 73 -2.40 12.12 5.04
CA ILE A 73 -2.82 10.96 4.26
C ILE A 73 -4.08 10.36 4.86
N LYS A 74 -5.02 10.03 4.01
CA LYS A 74 -6.25 9.37 4.42
C LYS A 74 -6.39 7.99 3.80
N TYR A 75 -5.72 7.75 2.68
CA TYR A 75 -5.80 6.48 1.98
C TYR A 75 -4.41 5.94 1.76
N ILE A 76 -4.22 4.65 1.97
CA ILE A 76 -2.93 4.03 1.74
C ILE A 76 -3.13 2.83 0.83
N ILE A 77 -2.29 2.75 -0.18
CA ILE A 77 -2.28 1.63 -1.09
C ILE A 77 -0.94 0.93 -0.94
N PHE A 78 -1.00 -0.35 -0.61
CA PHE A 78 0.21 -1.17 -0.53
C PHE A 78 0.34 -1.91 -1.84
N ASP A 79 1.39 -1.60 -2.58
CA ASP A 79 1.64 -2.21 -3.88
C ASP A 79 2.64 -3.34 -3.70
N PHE A 80 2.19 -4.55 -3.98
CA PHE A 80 2.99 -5.75 -3.77
C PHE A 80 3.58 -6.29 -5.07
N ALA A 81 3.66 -5.47 -6.11
CA ALA A 81 4.10 -5.97 -7.40
C ALA A 81 5.46 -6.62 -7.33
N ASP A 82 6.36 -6.07 -6.52
CA ASP A 82 7.72 -6.60 -6.43
C ASP A 82 7.93 -7.48 -5.20
N THR A 83 6.89 -7.75 -4.45
CA THR A 83 7.05 -8.40 -3.16
C THR A 83 6.85 -9.90 -3.29
N ASP A 84 7.85 -10.66 -2.85
CA ASP A 84 7.80 -12.12 -2.89
C ASP A 84 7.50 -12.71 -1.52
N PHE A 85 7.88 -12.02 -0.46
CA PHE A 85 7.77 -12.59 0.87
C PHE A 85 7.49 -11.52 1.89
N MET A 86 6.75 -11.92 2.92
CA MET A 86 6.42 -11.02 4.01
C MET A 86 6.20 -11.87 5.24
N ASP A 87 6.84 -11.48 6.35
CA ASP A 87 6.63 -12.20 7.60
C ASP A 87 5.70 -11.39 8.51
N SER A 88 5.61 -11.79 9.76
CA SER A 88 4.69 -11.14 10.69
C SER A 88 5.06 -9.69 10.93
N SER A 89 6.32 -9.34 10.76
CA SER A 89 6.71 -7.94 10.90
C SER A 89 6.10 -7.11 9.79
N GLY A 90 6.05 -7.67 8.58
CA GLY A 90 5.42 -6.98 7.47
C GLY A 90 3.94 -6.79 7.71
N ILE A 91 3.30 -7.83 8.23
CA ILE A 91 1.89 -7.70 8.59
C ILE A 91 1.73 -6.57 9.60
N GLY A 92 2.66 -6.45 10.53
CA GLY A 92 2.61 -5.38 11.52
C GLY A 92 2.70 -4.00 10.91
N VAL A 93 3.47 -3.86 9.83
CA VAL A 93 3.53 -2.58 9.14
C VAL A 93 2.15 -2.18 8.65
N ILE A 94 1.47 -3.12 8.02
CA ILE A 94 0.14 -2.85 7.47
C ILE A 94 -0.86 -2.60 8.58
N MET A 95 -0.84 -3.42 9.60
CA MET A 95 -1.82 -3.32 10.68
C MET A 95 -1.69 -1.98 11.41
N GLY A 96 -0.46 -1.57 11.68
CA GLY A 96 -0.26 -0.30 12.36
C GLY A 96 -0.74 0.88 11.55
N ARG A 97 -0.49 0.84 10.25
CA ARG A 97 -0.95 1.92 9.37
C ARG A 97 -2.47 1.91 9.29
N TYR A 98 -3.05 0.71 9.30
CA TYR A 98 -4.49 0.60 9.28
C TYR A 98 -5.11 1.29 10.49
N LYS A 99 -4.54 1.04 11.66
CA LYS A 99 -5.09 1.64 12.88
C LYS A 99 -5.07 3.16 12.81
N THR A 100 -3.97 3.70 12.34
CA THR A 100 -3.84 5.16 12.23
C THR A 100 -4.86 5.71 11.24
N ILE A 101 -4.97 5.08 10.09
CA ILE A 101 -5.85 5.58 9.03
C ILE A 101 -7.31 5.40 9.41
N CYS A 102 -7.62 4.31 10.08
CA CYS A 102 -8.99 4.03 10.47
C CYS A 102 -9.55 5.10 11.40
N LEU A 103 -8.71 5.64 12.26
CA LEU A 103 -9.16 6.66 13.21
C LEU A 103 -9.67 7.92 12.52
N ILE A 104 -9.21 8.19 11.33
CA ILE A 104 -9.64 9.37 10.61
C ILE A 104 -10.58 9.02 9.46
N GLY A 105 -11.11 7.81 9.48
CA GLY A 105 -12.09 7.42 8.49
C GLY A 105 -11.53 7.05 7.14
N GLY A 106 -10.25 6.72 7.09
CA GLY A 106 -9.63 6.35 5.83
C GLY A 106 -9.70 4.87 5.57
N GLU A 107 -9.02 4.44 4.52
CA GLU A 107 -9.02 3.05 4.08
C GLU A 107 -7.64 2.66 3.60
N ILE A 108 -7.38 1.36 3.61
CA ILE A 108 -6.15 0.84 3.03
C ILE A 108 -6.51 -0.23 2.02
N TRP A 109 -5.69 -0.33 0.99
CA TRP A 109 -5.89 -1.26 -0.09
C TRP A 109 -4.61 -1.99 -0.39
N ALA A 110 -4.72 -3.19 -0.93
CA ALA A 110 -3.59 -3.96 -1.44
C ALA A 110 -3.81 -4.21 -2.92
N VAL A 111 -2.78 -3.95 -3.72
CA VAL A 111 -2.86 -4.18 -5.14
C VAL A 111 -1.65 -5.00 -5.57
N HIS A 112 -1.82 -5.73 -6.66
CA HIS A 112 -0.75 -6.50 -7.31
C HIS A 112 -0.15 -7.58 -6.41
N ALA A 113 -0.93 -8.08 -5.46
CA ALA A 113 -0.44 -9.15 -4.60
C ALA A 113 -0.47 -10.46 -5.36
N ASN A 114 0.67 -11.15 -5.39
CA ASN A 114 0.70 -12.44 -6.04
C ASN A 114 0.02 -13.47 -5.15
N LYS A 115 -0.04 -14.71 -5.62
CA LYS A 115 -0.77 -15.74 -4.91
C LYS A 115 -0.20 -15.97 -3.52
N ARG A 116 1.12 -15.95 -3.40
CA ARG A 116 1.76 -16.18 -2.11
C ARG A 116 1.42 -15.08 -1.12
N ILE A 117 1.51 -13.83 -1.56
CA ILE A 117 1.23 -12.70 -0.69
C ILE A 117 -0.24 -12.69 -0.30
N ARG A 118 -1.14 -13.00 -1.24
CA ARG A 118 -2.55 -13.05 -0.92
C ARG A 118 -2.84 -14.11 0.13
N LYS A 119 -2.14 -15.23 0.04
CA LYS A 119 -2.33 -16.28 1.02
C LYS A 119 -1.88 -15.81 2.39
N ILE A 120 -0.75 -15.13 2.45
CA ILE A 120 -0.26 -14.60 3.72
C ILE A 120 -1.26 -13.60 4.29
N LEU A 121 -1.77 -12.71 3.46
CA LEU A 121 -2.73 -11.73 3.94
C LEU A 121 -4.01 -12.38 4.43
N THR A 122 -4.46 -13.39 3.72
CA THR A 122 -5.68 -14.09 4.10
C THR A 122 -5.49 -14.83 5.43
N LEU A 123 -4.40 -15.55 5.56
CA LEU A 123 -4.16 -16.33 6.76
C LEU A 123 -3.96 -15.45 7.99
N SER A 124 -3.46 -14.26 7.80
CA SER A 124 -3.24 -13.35 8.92
C SER A 124 -4.46 -12.51 9.24
N GLY A 125 -5.55 -12.69 8.51
CA GLY A 125 -6.76 -11.94 8.79
C GLY A 125 -6.82 -10.56 8.21
N MET A 126 -5.84 -10.20 7.38
CA MET A 126 -5.78 -8.87 6.82
C MET A 126 -6.96 -8.59 5.90
N THR A 127 -7.55 -9.63 5.33
CA THR A 127 -8.69 -9.42 4.44
C THR A 127 -9.88 -8.83 5.16
N LYS A 128 -9.88 -8.84 6.47
CA LYS A 128 -10.99 -8.28 7.24
C LYS A 128 -10.86 -6.77 7.40
N ILE A 129 -9.67 -6.23 7.18
CA ILE A 129 -9.46 -4.80 7.44
C ILE A 129 -9.02 -4.05 6.20
N MET A 130 -8.69 -4.74 5.13
CA MET A 130 -8.24 -4.05 3.93
C MET A 130 -8.88 -4.70 2.72
N GLN A 131 -8.91 -3.94 1.64
CA GLN A 131 -9.46 -4.44 0.40
C GLN A 131 -8.30 -4.90 -0.47
N ILE A 132 -8.38 -6.14 -0.91
CA ILE A 132 -7.33 -6.74 -1.73
C ILE A 132 -7.89 -6.91 -3.12
N TYR A 133 -7.27 -6.23 -4.08
CA TYR A 133 -7.72 -6.35 -5.45
C TYR A 133 -7.02 -7.51 -6.10
N GLU A 134 -7.80 -8.34 -6.75
CA GLU A 134 -7.28 -9.42 -7.53
C GLU A 134 -7.43 -9.05 -8.97
N GLU A 135 -6.36 -9.20 -9.70
CA GLU A 135 -6.43 -8.93 -11.12
C GLU A 135 -7.14 -10.06 -11.79
N GLU A 136 -8.05 -9.71 -12.67
CA GLU A 136 -8.76 -10.72 -13.37
C GLU A 136 -7.87 -11.37 -14.38
N LYS A 137 -7.94 -12.67 -14.43
CA LYS A 137 -7.20 -13.39 -15.42
C LYS A 137 -8.03 -13.56 -16.63
N GLU A 138 -7.45 -13.28 -17.75
CA GLU A 138 -8.20 -13.41 -19.00
C GLU A 138 -8.17 -14.77 -19.55
#